data_4401585b27b15ac79b8015dc5e7aeced
#
_entry.id   4401585b27b15ac79b8015dc5e7aeced
#
_cell.length_a   1.000
_cell.length_b   1.000
_cell.length_c   1.000
_cell.angle_alpha   90.00
_cell.angle_beta   90.00
_cell.angle_gamma   90.00
#
_symmetry.space_group_name_H-M   'P 1'
#
loop_
_entity.id
_entity.type
_entity.pdbx_description
1 polymer ?
#
loop_
_entity_poly.entity_id
_entity_poly.type
_entity_poly.pdbx_seq_one_letter_code
_entity_poly.pdbx_strand_id
1 'polypeptide(L)'
;LPDGSFASLPCGGLLILDLPALGYNPIDLNMPDSAYDLVFYERKLPSQNNDVVELDFVSVEVGTGPSGACDSSTWYYGFNWGDGVVTNNGHLGNTFPEIDNQAIPTTALYGTPPLQTGIAIDLDLALGIPAGYYPCIRLISPFNWPDNDPSEVDALEILQ
;
A
#
# COMPACT_ATOMS: atom_id res chain seq x y z
N LEU A 1 -5.32 11.86 -1.19
CA LEU A 1 -5.44 11.99 0.28
C LEU A 1 -6.71 11.30 0.76
N PRO A 2 -6.70 10.69 1.95
CA PRO A 2 -7.87 10.04 2.53
C PRO A 2 -9.04 11.03 2.63
N ASP A 3 -10.24 10.61 2.23
CA ASP A 3 -11.45 11.43 2.26
C ASP A 3 -12.65 10.75 2.94
N GLY A 4 -12.41 9.54 3.46
CA GLY A 4 -13.40 8.67 4.09
C GLY A 4 -14.21 7.82 3.10
N SER A 5 -13.97 7.97 1.80
CA SER A 5 -14.41 7.00 0.80
C SER A 5 -13.40 5.87 0.75
N PHE A 6 -13.82 4.63 0.56
CA PHE A 6 -12.89 3.51 0.57
C PHE A 6 -13.33 2.41 -0.39
N ALA A 7 -12.35 1.61 -0.81
CA ALA A 7 -12.57 0.35 -1.50
C ALA A 7 -12.35 -0.80 -0.51
N SER A 8 -13.37 -1.64 -0.31
CA SER A 8 -13.22 -2.87 0.44
C SER A 8 -12.76 -3.96 -0.50
N LEU A 9 -11.59 -4.52 -0.26
CA LEU A 9 -11.03 -5.64 -1.00
C LEU A 9 -11.33 -6.92 -0.20
N PRO A 10 -12.27 -7.76 -0.66
CA PRO A 10 -12.54 -9.03 0.02
C PRO A 10 -11.30 -9.92 -0.01
N CYS A 11 -11.20 -10.87 0.90
CA CYS A 11 -10.09 -11.84 0.92
C CYS A 11 -9.89 -12.49 -0.45
N GLY A 12 -8.67 -12.45 -0.96
CA GLY A 12 -8.33 -12.81 -2.34
C GLY A 12 -8.73 -11.80 -3.39
N GLY A 13 -9.30 -10.66 -2.99
CA GLY A 13 -9.64 -9.55 -3.88
C GLY A 13 -8.41 -8.77 -4.33
N LEU A 14 -8.53 -8.11 -5.46
CA LEU A 14 -7.48 -7.25 -5.99
C LEU A 14 -8.07 -5.96 -6.58
N LEU A 15 -7.29 -4.89 -6.52
CA LEU A 15 -7.54 -3.62 -7.19
C LEU A 15 -6.34 -3.29 -8.07
N ILE A 16 -6.57 -3.07 -9.36
CA ILE A 16 -5.53 -2.63 -10.29
C ILE A 16 -5.77 -1.17 -10.64
N LEU A 17 -4.71 -0.38 -10.55
CA LEU A 17 -4.68 1.04 -10.88
C LEU A 17 -3.76 1.25 -12.08
N ASP A 18 -4.28 1.91 -13.11
CA ASP A 18 -3.53 2.39 -14.27
C ASP A 18 -3.23 3.87 -14.06
N LEU A 19 -2.03 4.20 -13.62
CA LEU A 19 -1.64 5.56 -13.23
C LEU A 19 -1.84 6.56 -14.38
N PRO A 20 -1.35 6.32 -15.60
CA PRO A 20 -1.61 7.22 -16.73
C PRO A 20 -3.10 7.40 -17.06
N ALA A 21 -3.91 6.35 -16.97
CA ALA A 21 -5.34 6.47 -17.21
C ALA A 21 -6.05 7.33 -16.15
N LEU A 22 -5.48 7.38 -14.93
CA LEU A 22 -5.94 8.23 -13.84
C LEU A 22 -5.32 9.64 -13.86
N GLY A 23 -4.43 9.93 -14.81
CA GLY A 23 -3.78 11.22 -14.96
C GLY A 23 -2.49 11.41 -14.15
N TYR A 24 -1.93 10.33 -13.62
CA TYR A 24 -0.64 10.33 -12.91
C TYR A 24 0.51 9.89 -13.81
N ASN A 25 1.73 10.29 -13.46
CA ASN A 25 2.92 9.72 -14.09
C ASN A 25 3.14 8.28 -13.58
N PRO A 26 3.82 7.42 -14.39
CA PRO A 26 4.35 6.16 -13.87
C PRO A 26 5.32 6.40 -12.71
N ILE A 27 5.40 5.47 -11.76
CA ILE A 27 6.45 5.48 -10.74
C ILE A 27 7.81 5.27 -11.44
N ASP A 28 8.78 6.13 -11.14
CA ASP A 28 10.13 6.11 -11.76
C ASP A 28 11.17 5.57 -10.77
N LEU A 29 11.58 4.32 -10.96
CA LEU A 29 12.63 3.66 -10.18
C LEU A 29 13.96 3.52 -10.98
N ASN A 30 14.22 4.42 -11.94
CA ASN A 30 15.48 4.40 -12.69
C ASN A 30 16.66 4.98 -11.91
N MET A 31 16.40 5.83 -10.95
CA MET A 31 17.42 6.46 -10.11
C MET A 31 17.03 6.26 -8.63
N PRO A 32 17.40 5.12 -8.06
CA PRO A 32 17.07 4.83 -6.66
C PRO A 32 17.56 5.94 -5.72
N ASP A 33 16.69 6.34 -4.82
CA ASP A 33 16.99 7.33 -3.80
C ASP A 33 16.54 6.85 -2.40
N SER A 34 16.30 7.73 -1.47
CA SER A 34 15.81 7.40 -0.12
C SER A 34 14.47 8.05 0.19
N ALA A 35 13.80 8.58 -0.82
CA ALA A 35 12.45 9.10 -0.67
C ALA A 35 11.43 7.96 -0.71
N TYR A 36 10.26 8.20 -0.15
CA TYR A 36 9.17 7.26 -0.34
C TYR A 36 8.49 7.53 -1.68
N ASP A 37 8.11 6.47 -2.39
CA ASP A 37 7.49 6.54 -3.72
C ASP A 37 5.98 6.62 -3.66
N LEU A 38 5.39 5.99 -2.66
CA LEU A 38 3.94 5.96 -2.49
C LEU A 38 3.52 5.87 -1.02
N VAL A 39 2.27 6.22 -0.75
CA VAL A 39 1.62 5.98 0.54
C VAL A 39 0.35 5.17 0.32
N PHE A 40 0.25 4.06 1.02
CA PHE A 40 -0.99 3.31 1.19
C PHE A 40 -1.71 3.85 2.43
N TYR A 41 -2.99 4.18 2.30
CA TYR A 41 -3.83 4.64 3.39
C TYR A 41 -4.91 3.61 3.69
N GLU A 42 -4.92 3.12 4.94
CA GLU A 42 -5.98 2.29 5.48
C GLU A 42 -7.16 3.15 5.92
N ARG A 43 -8.36 2.59 5.85
CA ARG A 43 -9.54 3.25 6.39
C ARG A 43 -9.56 3.15 7.91
N LYS A 44 -9.76 4.30 8.55
CA LYS A 44 -10.04 4.33 9.97
C LYS A 44 -11.52 4.04 10.24
N LEU A 45 -11.80 2.91 10.90
CA LEU A 45 -13.17 2.56 11.27
C LEU A 45 -13.71 3.49 12.37
N PRO A 46 -15.00 3.88 12.30
CA PRO A 46 -15.63 4.73 13.32
C PRO A 46 -15.64 4.10 14.73
N SER A 47 -15.54 2.77 14.81
CA SER A 47 -15.49 2.01 16.05
C SER A 47 -14.12 2.00 16.72
N GLN A 48 -13.07 2.33 15.95
CA GLN A 48 -11.70 2.36 16.48
C GLN A 48 -11.50 3.57 17.39
N ASN A 49 -10.67 3.40 18.41
CA ASN A 49 -10.21 4.51 19.22
C ASN A 49 -9.57 5.58 18.33
N ASN A 50 -9.80 6.87 18.62
CA ASN A 50 -9.28 7.98 17.82
C ASN A 50 -7.76 7.99 17.67
N ASP A 51 -7.04 7.24 18.51
CA ASP A 51 -5.58 7.24 18.56
C ASP A 51 -4.93 6.04 17.86
N VAL A 52 -5.72 5.13 17.28
CA VAL A 52 -5.21 3.93 16.58
C VAL A 52 -5.93 3.70 15.26
N VAL A 53 -5.25 3.02 14.36
CA VAL A 53 -5.79 2.42 13.13
C VAL A 53 -5.40 0.94 13.16
N GLU A 54 -6.33 0.07 12.88
CA GLU A 54 -6.05 -1.35 12.62
C GLU A 54 -5.67 -1.49 11.15
N LEU A 55 -4.49 -2.06 10.92
CA LEU A 55 -3.96 -2.28 9.58
C LEU A 55 -4.21 -3.72 9.17
N ASP A 56 -4.94 -3.88 8.08
CA ASP A 56 -5.32 -5.17 7.53
C ASP A 56 -4.24 -5.73 6.61
N PHE A 57 -4.36 -7.03 6.31
CA PHE A 57 -3.43 -7.71 5.43
C PHE A 57 -3.55 -7.19 4.00
N VAL A 58 -2.53 -6.47 3.52
CA VAL A 58 -2.44 -5.95 2.16
C VAL A 58 -1.07 -6.20 1.55
N SER A 59 -1.05 -6.54 0.26
CA SER A 59 0.15 -6.52 -0.58
C SER A 59 0.05 -5.44 -1.63
N VAL A 60 1.15 -4.74 -1.87
CA VAL A 60 1.31 -3.73 -2.91
C VAL A 60 2.31 -4.22 -3.93
N GLU A 61 1.92 -4.25 -5.20
CA GLU A 61 2.78 -4.64 -6.30
C GLU A 61 2.80 -3.56 -7.37
N VAL A 62 3.91 -3.45 -8.09
CA VAL A 62 4.07 -2.55 -9.24
C VAL A 62 4.25 -3.34 -10.52
N GLY A 63 3.71 -2.82 -11.63
CA GLY A 63 3.65 -3.52 -12.89
C GLY A 63 4.20 -2.72 -14.07
N THR A 64 4.88 -3.42 -15.00
CA THR A 64 5.52 -2.84 -16.20
C THR A 64 4.63 -2.83 -17.45
N GLY A 65 3.35 -3.19 -17.32
CA GLY A 65 2.42 -3.20 -18.47
C GLY A 65 2.23 -1.80 -19.07
N PRO A 66 1.91 -1.70 -20.36
CA PRO A 66 1.56 -0.40 -20.93
C PRO A 66 0.23 0.09 -20.34
N SER A 67 0.05 1.42 -20.31
CA SER A 67 -1.25 2.01 -19.95
C SER A 67 -2.38 1.43 -20.81
N GLY A 68 -3.50 1.15 -20.18
CA GLY A 68 -4.64 0.47 -20.80
C GLY A 68 -4.52 -1.06 -20.85
N ALA A 69 -3.42 -1.64 -20.35
CA ALA A 69 -3.18 -3.08 -20.36
C ALA A 69 -2.51 -3.58 -19.07
N CYS A 70 -2.81 -2.98 -17.93
CA CYS A 70 -2.24 -3.37 -16.64
C CYS A 70 -2.52 -4.84 -16.28
N ASP A 71 -3.63 -5.43 -16.73
CA ASP A 71 -3.94 -6.85 -16.53
C ASP A 71 -2.87 -7.80 -17.12
N SER A 72 -2.12 -7.35 -18.13
CA SER A 72 -1.05 -8.11 -18.78
C SER A 72 0.35 -7.78 -18.26
N SER A 73 0.46 -6.99 -17.19
CA SER A 73 1.74 -6.58 -16.60
C SER A 73 2.54 -7.75 -16.07
N THR A 74 3.88 -7.61 -16.12
CA THR A 74 4.75 -8.33 -15.20
C THR A 74 4.72 -7.58 -13.88
N TRP A 75 4.34 -8.28 -12.82
CA TRP A 75 4.19 -7.72 -11.49
C TRP A 75 5.41 -7.99 -10.63
N TYR A 76 5.80 -7.00 -9.85
CA TYR A 76 6.89 -7.04 -8.89
C TYR A 76 6.36 -6.68 -7.52
N TYR A 77 6.75 -7.45 -6.54
CA TYR A 77 6.36 -7.29 -5.15
C TYR A 77 7.03 -6.05 -4.55
N GLY A 78 6.24 -5.10 -4.11
CA GLY A 78 6.72 -3.83 -3.58
C GLY A 78 6.67 -3.76 -2.06
N PHE A 79 5.56 -4.15 -1.46
CA PHE A 79 5.35 -4.04 -0.02
C PHE A 79 4.30 -5.04 0.44
N ASN A 80 4.39 -5.45 1.71
CA ASN A 80 3.40 -6.30 2.36
C ASN A 80 3.18 -5.87 3.81
N TRP A 81 1.96 -5.97 4.26
CA TRP A 81 1.58 -5.86 5.65
C TRP A 81 0.66 -7.03 6.01
N GLY A 82 0.83 -7.62 7.18
CA GLY A 82 -0.13 -8.58 7.74
C GLY A 82 0.34 -10.03 7.77
N ASP A 83 1.44 -10.41 7.10
CA ASP A 83 1.96 -11.78 7.10
C ASP A 83 2.93 -12.07 8.26
N GLY A 84 3.23 -11.09 9.10
CA GLY A 84 4.19 -11.19 10.19
C GLY A 84 5.66 -11.18 9.75
N VAL A 85 5.92 -10.88 8.48
CA VAL A 85 7.29 -10.77 7.94
C VAL A 85 7.58 -9.30 7.69
N VAL A 86 8.40 -8.71 8.54
CA VAL A 86 8.72 -7.27 8.45
C VAL A 86 9.43 -6.95 7.14
N THR A 87 8.82 -6.05 6.37
CA THR A 87 9.40 -5.45 5.17
C THR A 87 10.09 -4.14 5.56
N ASN A 88 11.40 -4.03 5.31
CA ASN A 88 12.17 -2.86 5.76
C ASN A 88 12.01 -1.62 4.84
N ASN A 89 11.08 -1.63 3.92
CA ASN A 89 10.84 -0.55 2.97
C ASN A 89 9.61 0.31 3.29
N GLY A 90 8.89 0.01 4.37
CA GLY A 90 7.88 0.90 4.94
C GLY A 90 8.49 1.87 5.96
N HIS A 91 7.93 3.09 6.11
CA HIS A 91 8.41 4.08 7.09
C HIS A 91 8.33 3.62 8.55
N LEU A 92 7.52 2.60 8.85
CA LEU A 92 7.42 2.01 10.18
C LEU A 92 8.63 1.12 10.51
N GLY A 93 9.37 0.65 9.49
CA GLY A 93 10.54 -0.21 9.65
C GLY A 93 10.24 -1.41 10.56
N ASN A 94 11.17 -1.72 11.46
CA ASN A 94 11.04 -2.84 12.40
C ASN A 94 10.30 -2.47 13.71
N THR A 95 9.55 -1.38 13.74
CA THR A 95 8.90 -0.91 14.96
C THR A 95 7.70 -1.79 15.34
N PHE A 96 7.05 -2.38 14.35
CA PHE A 96 5.87 -3.23 14.52
C PHE A 96 6.07 -4.60 13.87
N PRO A 97 5.40 -5.68 14.35
CA PRO A 97 5.56 -7.03 13.81
C PRO A 97 4.85 -7.27 12.47
N GLU A 98 4.20 -6.27 11.88
CA GLU A 98 3.47 -6.34 10.61
C GLU A 98 2.51 -7.53 10.52
N ILE A 99 1.70 -7.72 11.56
CA ILE A 99 0.65 -8.73 11.60
C ILE A 99 -0.70 -8.14 11.23
N ASP A 100 -1.57 -8.98 10.69
CA ASP A 100 -2.95 -8.65 10.34
C ASP A 100 -3.74 -8.09 11.53
N ASN A 101 -4.65 -7.14 11.27
CA ASN A 101 -5.46 -6.45 12.30
C ASN A 101 -4.62 -5.78 13.40
N GLN A 102 -3.40 -5.37 13.07
CA GLN A 102 -2.56 -4.73 14.06
C GLN A 102 -2.96 -3.30 14.33
N ALA A 103 -3.31 -3.00 15.58
CA ALA A 103 -3.58 -1.63 16.04
C ALA A 103 -2.29 -0.80 16.10
N ILE A 104 -2.18 0.20 15.24
CA ILE A 104 -1.06 1.13 15.14
C ILE A 104 -1.48 2.51 15.65
N PRO A 105 -0.71 3.14 16.56
CA PRO A 105 -0.98 4.51 16.97
C PRO A 105 -0.96 5.47 15.77
N THR A 106 -1.97 6.33 15.64
CA THR A 106 -2.02 7.32 14.54
C THR A 106 -0.78 8.20 14.49
N THR A 107 -0.16 8.48 15.62
CA THR A 107 1.10 9.25 15.70
C THR A 107 2.30 8.57 15.06
N ALA A 108 2.23 7.26 14.81
CA ALA A 108 3.26 6.51 14.09
C ALA A 108 2.97 6.42 12.58
N LEU A 109 1.74 6.68 12.16
CA LEU A 109 1.32 6.55 10.77
C LEU A 109 1.62 7.82 9.96
N TYR A 110 1.81 7.64 8.65
CA TYR A 110 2.04 8.72 7.70
C TYR A 110 0.74 9.50 7.44
N GLY A 111 0.89 10.81 7.20
CA GLY A 111 -0.21 11.71 6.90
C GLY A 111 -0.27 12.92 7.86
N THR A 112 -1.29 13.74 7.66
CA THR A 112 -1.54 14.92 8.49
C THR A 112 -2.80 14.70 9.33
N PRO A 113 -2.79 15.00 10.65
CA PRO A 113 -3.99 14.89 11.47
C PRO A 113 -5.20 15.62 10.85
N PRO A 114 -6.41 15.07 10.92
CA PRO A 114 -6.80 13.81 11.59
C PRO A 114 -6.67 12.55 10.72
N LEU A 115 -6.07 12.65 9.54
CA LEU A 115 -6.02 11.60 8.50
C LEU A 115 -4.67 10.86 8.48
N GLN A 116 -4.06 10.64 9.64
CA GLN A 116 -2.86 9.83 9.78
C GLN A 116 -3.23 8.36 9.80
N THR A 117 -3.35 7.74 8.63
CA THR A 117 -3.73 6.33 8.46
C THR A 117 -2.81 5.60 7.50
N GLY A 118 -1.72 6.26 7.03
CA GLY A 118 -0.91 5.77 5.93
C GLY A 118 0.36 5.06 6.33
N ILE A 119 0.82 4.19 5.43
CA ILE A 119 2.18 3.65 5.41
C ILE A 119 2.88 4.21 4.18
N ALA A 120 3.96 4.98 4.39
CA ALA A 120 4.81 5.43 3.29
C ALA A 120 5.80 4.32 2.93
N ILE A 121 5.95 4.05 1.64
CA ILE A 121 6.65 2.90 1.08
C ILE A 121 7.73 3.40 0.12
N ASP A 122 8.96 2.94 0.34
CA ASP A 122 10.13 3.13 -0.51
C ASP A 122 10.28 1.87 -1.38
N LEU A 123 9.91 1.95 -2.64
CA LEU A 123 9.95 0.83 -3.58
C LEU A 123 11.38 0.53 -4.06
N ASP A 124 12.29 1.48 -3.97
CA ASP A 124 13.70 1.30 -4.30
C ASP A 124 14.39 0.32 -3.33
N LEU A 125 13.90 0.22 -2.11
CA LEU A 125 14.37 -0.75 -1.12
C LEU A 125 13.75 -2.13 -1.27
N ALA A 126 12.70 -2.29 -2.09
CA ALA A 126 12.05 -3.58 -2.28
C ALA A 126 12.93 -4.52 -3.10
N LEU A 127 13.15 -5.72 -2.57
CA LEU A 127 14.01 -6.71 -3.22
C LEU A 127 13.34 -7.24 -4.50
N GLY A 128 14.06 -7.14 -5.62
CA GLY A 128 13.66 -7.77 -6.88
C GLY A 128 12.84 -6.90 -7.82
N ILE A 129 12.61 -5.63 -7.51
CA ILE A 129 12.05 -4.67 -8.46
C ILE A 129 13.21 -4.15 -9.33
N PRO A 130 13.22 -4.38 -10.65
CA PRO A 130 14.22 -3.78 -11.54
C PRO A 130 14.06 -2.26 -11.64
N ALA A 131 15.15 -1.55 -11.95
CA ALA A 131 15.05 -0.15 -12.35
C ALA A 131 14.12 -0.02 -13.57
N GLY A 132 13.22 0.96 -13.57
CA GLY A 132 12.25 1.13 -14.66
C GLY A 132 11.11 2.08 -14.32
N TYR A 133 10.16 2.15 -15.26
CA TYR A 133 8.90 2.88 -15.11
C TYR A 133 7.76 1.91 -14.85
N TYR A 134 6.95 2.21 -13.82
CA TYR A 134 5.87 1.36 -13.38
C TYR A 134 4.52 2.10 -13.47
N PRO A 135 3.81 1.97 -14.61
CA PRO A 135 2.53 2.64 -14.80
C PRO A 135 1.36 1.96 -14.08
N CYS A 136 1.57 0.75 -13.58
CA CYS A 136 0.51 -0.04 -12.97
C CYS A 136 0.82 -0.33 -11.50
N ILE A 137 -0.21 -0.21 -10.65
CA ILE A 137 -0.15 -0.64 -9.25
C ILE A 137 -1.24 -1.68 -9.03
N ARG A 138 -0.93 -2.70 -8.25
CA ARG A 138 -1.91 -3.70 -7.80
C ARG A 138 -1.90 -3.79 -6.29
N LEU A 139 -3.08 -3.60 -5.70
CA LEU A 139 -3.33 -3.87 -4.30
C LEU A 139 -4.04 -5.22 -4.19
N ILE A 140 -3.59 -6.07 -3.31
CA ILE A 140 -4.15 -7.40 -3.10
C ILE A 140 -4.48 -7.52 -1.61
N SER A 141 -5.73 -7.91 -1.29
CA SER A 141 -6.07 -8.45 0.01
C SER A 141 -5.82 -9.95 -0.05
N PRO A 142 -4.72 -10.48 0.54
CA PRO A 142 -4.41 -11.89 0.44
C PRO A 142 -5.48 -12.75 1.12
N PHE A 143 -5.53 -14.03 0.75
CA PHE A 143 -6.44 -14.96 1.37
C PHE A 143 -5.94 -15.27 2.77
N ASN A 144 -6.52 -14.57 3.77
CA ASN A 144 -6.13 -14.74 5.16
C ASN A 144 -7.06 -15.75 5.86
N TRP A 145 -6.47 -16.78 6.40
CA TRP A 145 -7.14 -17.79 7.19
C TRP A 145 -6.63 -17.73 8.65
N PRO A 146 -7.49 -17.68 9.66
CA PRO A 146 -8.95 -17.96 9.69
C PRO A 146 -9.85 -16.71 9.59
N ASP A 147 -9.26 -15.55 9.53
CA ASP A 147 -9.96 -14.30 9.44
C ASP A 147 -10.65 -14.13 8.10
N ASN A 148 -11.59 -13.54 7.73
CA ASN A 148 -12.14 -13.20 6.43
C ASN A 148 -12.35 -11.69 6.34
N ASP A 149 -11.51 -10.95 7.08
CA ASP A 149 -11.59 -9.52 7.11
C ASP A 149 -11.06 -8.93 5.79
N PRO A 150 -11.83 -8.08 5.12
CA PRO A 150 -11.39 -7.44 3.90
C PRO A 150 -10.43 -6.30 4.21
N SER A 151 -9.40 -6.12 3.37
CA SER A 151 -8.59 -4.90 3.44
C SER A 151 -9.41 -3.68 3.01
N GLU A 152 -9.33 -2.60 3.75
CA GLU A 152 -10.08 -1.38 3.53
C GLU A 152 -9.18 -0.24 3.06
N VAL A 153 -9.07 -0.09 1.74
CA VAL A 153 -8.23 0.92 1.10
C VAL A 153 -8.96 2.26 1.05
N ASP A 154 -8.53 3.26 1.80
CA ASP A 154 -9.07 4.64 1.74
C ASP A 154 -8.45 5.40 0.56
N ALA A 155 -7.12 5.39 0.45
CA ALA A 155 -6.43 6.08 -0.62
C ALA A 155 -5.08 5.45 -0.95
N LEU A 156 -4.58 5.80 -2.13
CA LEU A 156 -3.18 5.62 -2.52
C LEU A 156 -2.65 6.98 -2.99
N GLU A 157 -1.50 7.39 -2.50
CA GLU A 157 -0.83 8.63 -2.89
C GLU A 157 0.51 8.31 -3.54
N ILE A 158 0.80 8.91 -4.69
CA ILE A 158 2.10 8.80 -5.38
C ILE A 158 2.93 10.01 -4.98
N LEU A 159 4.11 9.78 -4.42
CA LEU A 159 5.03 10.78 -3.88
C LEU A 159 6.20 11.03 -4.84
N GLN A 160 5.96 11.55 -6.03
CA GLN A 160 7.02 11.89 -7.01
C GLN A 160 7.33 13.37 -7.04
#